data_2ef57b747077649d97b3c62b2cb51de0
#
_entry.id   2ef57b747077649d97b3c62b2cb51de0
#
_cell.length_a   1.000
_cell.length_b   1.000
_cell.length_c   1.000
_cell.angle_alpha   90.00
_cell.angle_beta   90.00
_cell.angle_gamma   90.00
#
_symmetry.space_group_name_H-M   'P 1'
#
loop_
_entity.id
_entity.type
_entity.pdbx_description
1 polymer ?
#
loop_
_entity_poly.entity_id
_entity_poly.type
_entity_poly.pdbx_seq_one_letter_code
_entity_poly.pdbx_strand_id
1 'polypeptide(L)'
;MKQTFKILSLVAFCILTILGCANRGSGPQGGPKDTTPPQLLKCTPENGATNVSSNKVQLIFDEIVLVQSTFEKVIISPPQTSMAIIKASGHKVNVELQDTLKPNTTYTIDFTNSIVDNNERNELNGFTFSFATGDFIDTLKLSGTIVDAESLNPIPNVIVGIHSNLNDTAFTSLPFDRITKTNDEGKFTINNIKEGEYRVFALADIGNNYYFDIPTEQIAFSDSTYTPICETEITYDTISHYVIIDSINNIVDSTQLIIDSIITIYNHIYTPDDIVLFAFTEKNTRQYLSKSERKEPYKLTLEFGTSCDTLPILKPLNIADSIFTYLLQTSTNRDTLTYWLTDTLAWRQDTLQIEATYQKQDDSVYWQTDTISFIYRAPKDNKSKKKKETEKETAVKYHSIKTNTSNSFDVYIPINITFELPTDLTLNDTIKYVLQEKVDTNWVDLDVEIIKEDSMGLCYKIWHKWKPATEYQLLLDSALFTSFVGDVTKKDAFKIKTKSLEEYSVLIFELTNFTGKEVIQILNKDDKVVRQQVATEAKVRFEYLKPDTYYARLFIDENGNGKWDTGNYKEKQQAEKVYYFPYDIELRAFWDVEEVWNINELPILEQKPQELIKIGNKK
;
A
#
# COMPACT_ATOMS: atom_id res chain seq x y z
N MET A 1 21.96 82.15 -12.33
CA MET A 1 22.13 81.94 -10.87
C MET A 1 20.88 81.54 -10.10
N LYS A 2 19.67 82.18 -10.26
CA LYS A 2 18.49 81.81 -9.50
C LYS A 2 17.85 80.47 -9.88
N GLN A 3 18.01 79.98 -11.11
CA GLN A 3 17.46 78.68 -11.56
C GLN A 3 18.35 77.48 -11.16
N THR A 4 19.69 77.67 -11.19
CA THR A 4 20.64 76.68 -10.75
C THR A 4 20.54 76.41 -9.25
N PHE A 5 20.24 77.45 -8.46
CA PHE A 5 20.05 77.28 -7.01
C PHE A 5 18.76 76.49 -6.64
N LYS A 6 17.70 76.68 -7.44
CA LYS A 6 16.43 75.92 -7.25
C LYS A 6 16.61 74.43 -7.59
N ILE A 7 17.38 74.10 -8.62
CA ILE A 7 17.63 72.76 -9.00
C ILE A 7 18.56 72.08 -7.96
N LEU A 8 19.55 72.79 -7.46
CA LEU A 8 20.46 72.29 -6.43
C LEU A 8 19.73 72.02 -5.10
N SER A 9 18.79 72.92 -4.73
CA SER A 9 17.91 72.81 -3.54
C SER A 9 16.95 71.63 -3.68
N LEU A 10 16.38 71.39 -4.89
CA LEU A 10 15.50 70.23 -5.16
C LEU A 10 16.22 68.90 -5.12
N VAL A 11 17.46 68.87 -5.66
CA VAL A 11 18.31 67.67 -5.61
C VAL A 11 18.76 67.35 -4.17
N ALA A 12 19.13 68.37 -3.40
CA ALA A 12 19.48 68.18 -1.99
C ALA A 12 18.28 67.71 -1.15
N PHE A 13 17.04 68.18 -1.43
CA PHE A 13 15.83 67.74 -0.78
C PHE A 13 15.48 66.29 -1.15
N CYS A 14 15.66 65.87 -2.42
CA CYS A 14 15.48 64.51 -2.85
C CYS A 14 16.52 63.54 -2.23
N ILE A 15 17.77 63.99 -2.07
CA ILE A 15 18.81 63.15 -1.42
C ILE A 15 18.51 62.98 0.08
N LEU A 16 17.98 63.99 0.76
CA LEU A 16 17.58 63.92 2.17
C LEU A 16 16.38 62.99 2.41
N THR A 17 15.50 62.83 1.43
CA THR A 17 14.36 61.88 1.53
C THR A 17 14.75 60.44 1.26
N ILE A 18 15.86 60.18 0.54
CA ILE A 18 16.34 58.83 0.24
C ILE A 18 17.18 58.24 1.41
N LEU A 19 17.72 59.11 2.28
CA LEU A 19 18.52 58.67 3.45
C LEU A 19 17.63 58.34 4.67
N GLY A 20 16.34 58.49 4.59
CA GLY A 20 15.39 58.04 5.60
C GLY A 20 15.09 56.53 5.47
N CYS A 21 16.10 55.68 5.53
CA CYS A 21 15.86 54.26 5.83
C CYS A 21 15.29 54.21 7.25
N ALA A 22 13.97 54.08 7.34
CA ALA A 22 13.35 53.63 8.56
C ALA A 22 13.93 52.25 8.86
N ASN A 23 14.83 52.18 9.84
CA ASN A 23 15.14 50.90 10.47
C ASN A 23 13.78 50.33 10.94
N ARG A 24 13.25 49.33 10.24
CA ARG A 24 12.25 48.44 10.82
C ARG A 24 12.95 47.81 12.02
N GLY A 25 12.79 48.42 13.19
CA GLY A 25 13.09 47.72 14.42
C GLY A 25 12.43 46.36 14.31
N SER A 26 13.19 45.30 14.53
CA SER A 26 12.63 43.99 14.77
C SER A 26 11.50 44.21 15.77
N GLY A 27 10.27 43.87 15.36
CA GLY A 27 9.15 43.91 16.31
C GLY A 27 9.55 43.12 17.57
N PRO A 28 8.84 43.29 18.68
CA PRO A 28 9.16 42.59 19.90
C PRO A 28 9.34 41.12 19.55
N GLN A 29 10.55 40.59 19.74
CA GLN A 29 10.78 39.15 19.68
C GLN A 29 9.98 38.58 20.82
N GLY A 30 8.93 37.81 20.51
CA GLY A 30 8.14 37.11 21.53
C GLY A 30 9.05 36.40 22.49
N GLY A 31 8.58 36.08 23.68
CA GLY A 31 9.27 35.23 24.65
C GLY A 31 9.66 33.87 24.03
N PRO A 32 10.40 33.05 24.75
CA PRO A 32 10.68 31.68 24.31
C PRO A 32 9.35 30.99 23.98
N LYS A 33 9.34 30.23 22.88
CA LYS A 33 8.16 29.46 22.43
C LYS A 33 7.78 28.50 23.56
N ASP A 34 6.51 28.51 23.97
CA ASP A 34 6.00 27.51 24.89
C ASP A 34 5.99 26.14 24.22
N THR A 35 6.45 25.14 24.94
CA THR A 35 6.49 23.73 24.52
C THR A 35 5.70 22.83 25.45
N THR A 36 4.99 23.44 26.43
CA THR A 36 4.21 22.72 27.44
C THR A 36 2.84 22.38 26.86
N PRO A 37 2.39 21.12 26.90
CA PRO A 37 1.03 20.78 26.51
C PRO A 37 0.00 21.24 27.55
N PRO A 38 -1.27 21.45 27.17
CA PRO A 38 -2.36 21.82 28.07
C PRO A 38 -2.50 20.81 29.22
N GLN A 39 -2.76 21.32 30.43
CA GLN A 39 -2.98 20.49 31.62
C GLN A 39 -4.44 20.51 32.05
N LEU A 40 -5.00 19.33 32.35
CA LEU A 40 -6.36 19.20 32.86
C LEU A 40 -6.45 19.72 34.28
N LEU A 41 -7.26 20.75 34.53
CA LEU A 41 -7.53 21.29 35.87
C LEU A 41 -8.73 20.63 36.54
N LYS A 42 -9.81 20.37 35.78
CA LYS A 42 -11.06 19.82 36.30
C LYS A 42 -11.85 19.12 35.22
N CYS A 43 -12.58 18.08 35.60
CA CYS A 43 -13.56 17.43 34.72
C CYS A 43 -14.90 17.23 35.44
N THR A 44 -15.99 17.14 34.70
CA THR A 44 -17.32 16.87 35.18
C THR A 44 -18.02 15.92 34.20
N PRO A 45 -18.41 14.67 34.64
CA PRO A 45 -18.09 14.06 35.94
C PRO A 45 -16.58 13.95 36.20
N GLU A 46 -16.16 13.57 37.38
CA GLU A 46 -14.74 13.30 37.67
C GLU A 46 -14.24 12.10 36.82
N ASN A 47 -12.95 12.08 36.47
CA ASN A 47 -12.37 10.94 35.77
C ASN A 47 -12.40 9.70 36.68
N GLY A 48 -12.94 8.60 36.17
CA GLY A 48 -13.18 7.40 36.99
C GLY A 48 -14.48 7.44 37.80
N ALA A 49 -15.39 8.40 37.59
CA ALA A 49 -16.66 8.46 38.28
C ALA A 49 -17.56 7.26 37.94
N THR A 50 -18.30 6.80 38.96
CA THR A 50 -19.27 5.70 38.84
C THR A 50 -20.71 6.22 38.97
N ASN A 51 -21.70 5.41 38.63
CA ASN A 51 -23.13 5.76 38.69
C ASN A 51 -23.49 7.03 37.88
N VAL A 52 -22.76 7.28 36.81
CA VAL A 52 -22.97 8.45 35.96
C VAL A 52 -24.19 8.24 35.08
N SER A 53 -25.17 9.14 35.16
CA SER A 53 -26.38 9.13 34.30
C SER A 53 -26.35 10.20 33.19
N SER A 54 -25.40 11.15 33.27
CA SER A 54 -25.28 12.21 32.30
C SER A 54 -24.49 11.74 31.05
N ASN A 55 -25.02 12.05 29.88
CA ASN A 55 -24.32 11.83 28.61
C ASN A 55 -23.36 13.00 28.24
N LYS A 56 -23.15 13.96 29.16
CA LYS A 56 -22.28 15.12 28.94
C LYS A 56 -21.05 15.06 29.81
N VAL A 57 -19.90 15.29 29.19
CA VAL A 57 -18.61 15.41 29.85
C VAL A 57 -18.04 16.80 29.55
N GLN A 58 -17.53 17.48 30.57
CA GLN A 58 -16.83 18.73 30.45
C GLN A 58 -15.43 18.61 31.03
N LEU A 59 -14.42 18.97 30.23
CA LEU A 59 -13.02 19.04 30.62
C LEU A 59 -12.60 20.51 30.65
N ILE A 60 -11.85 20.92 31.67
CA ILE A 60 -11.36 22.32 31.85
C ILE A 60 -9.84 22.27 31.97
N PHE A 61 -9.17 23.04 31.12
CA PHE A 61 -7.71 23.12 31.02
C PHE A 61 -7.19 24.46 31.56
N ASP A 62 -5.90 24.52 31.85
CA ASP A 62 -5.18 25.69 32.34
C ASP A 62 -5.05 26.79 31.27
N GLU A 63 -5.13 26.42 30.01
CA GLU A 63 -5.03 27.33 28.86
C GLU A 63 -6.15 27.14 27.83
N ILE A 64 -6.17 27.98 26.79
CA ILE A 64 -7.14 27.87 25.70
C ILE A 64 -6.77 26.68 24.81
N VAL A 65 -7.70 25.76 24.62
CA VAL A 65 -7.51 24.53 23.88
C VAL A 65 -8.38 24.43 22.64
N LEU A 66 -7.91 23.64 21.69
CA LEU A 66 -8.65 23.20 20.51
C LEU A 66 -8.69 21.68 20.47
N VAL A 67 -9.69 21.13 19.81
CA VAL A 67 -9.76 19.68 19.51
C VAL A 67 -9.71 19.53 18.01
N GLN A 68 -8.64 18.90 17.52
CA GLN A 68 -8.40 18.71 16.10
C GLN A 68 -8.88 17.34 15.65
N SER A 69 -9.35 17.22 14.40
CA SER A 69 -9.71 15.95 13.76
C SER A 69 -10.54 15.03 14.65
N THR A 70 -11.59 15.57 15.28
CA THR A 70 -12.40 14.86 16.28
C THR A 70 -12.91 13.49 15.77
N PHE A 71 -13.26 13.39 14.49
CA PHE A 71 -13.75 12.17 13.87
C PHE A 71 -12.65 11.10 13.73
N GLU A 72 -11.42 11.51 13.43
CA GLU A 72 -10.31 10.57 13.19
C GLU A 72 -9.58 10.19 14.48
N LYS A 73 -9.40 11.18 15.38
CA LYS A 73 -8.51 11.06 16.55
C LYS A 73 -9.22 10.80 17.87
N VAL A 74 -10.52 11.12 18.00
CA VAL A 74 -11.23 10.85 19.26
C VAL A 74 -11.97 9.53 19.15
N ILE A 75 -11.63 8.61 20.05
CA ILE A 75 -12.18 7.25 20.08
C ILE A 75 -13.09 7.12 21.29
N ILE A 76 -14.34 6.76 21.06
CA ILE A 76 -15.32 6.53 22.12
C ILE A 76 -15.64 5.05 22.17
N SER A 77 -15.47 4.46 23.34
CA SER A 77 -15.65 3.03 23.60
C SER A 77 -16.57 2.81 24.82
N PRO A 78 -17.67 2.06 24.67
CA PRO A 78 -18.19 1.38 23.48
C PRO A 78 -18.48 2.34 22.31
N PRO A 79 -18.41 1.86 21.06
CA PRO A 79 -18.68 2.69 19.89
C PRO A 79 -20.11 3.23 19.90
N GLN A 80 -20.31 4.42 19.35
CA GLN A 80 -21.59 5.11 19.27
C GLN A 80 -22.16 4.98 17.87
N THR A 81 -23.46 4.69 17.78
CA THR A 81 -24.17 4.69 16.49
C THR A 81 -24.32 6.12 15.96
N SER A 82 -24.60 7.05 16.87
CA SER A 82 -24.71 8.48 16.54
C SER A 82 -23.44 9.21 16.96
N MET A 83 -22.87 9.99 16.05
CA MET A 83 -21.62 10.71 16.30
C MET A 83 -21.73 11.65 17.50
N ALA A 84 -20.82 11.53 18.47
CA ALA A 84 -20.75 12.42 19.61
C ALA A 84 -20.43 13.88 19.19
N ILE A 85 -21.01 14.84 19.89
CA ILE A 85 -20.73 16.26 19.68
C ILE A 85 -19.58 16.67 20.58
N ILE A 86 -18.44 17.02 19.98
CA ILE A 86 -17.23 17.46 20.68
C ILE A 86 -16.93 18.92 20.30
N LYS A 87 -16.89 19.79 21.28
CA LYS A 87 -16.66 21.24 21.07
C LYS A 87 -15.68 21.81 22.08
N ALA A 88 -14.65 22.48 21.58
CA ALA A 88 -13.76 23.32 22.38
C ALA A 88 -14.29 24.76 22.44
N SER A 89 -14.25 25.39 23.60
CA SER A 89 -14.62 26.78 23.82
C SER A 89 -13.79 27.40 24.96
N GLY A 90 -12.78 28.20 24.59
CA GLY A 90 -11.81 28.76 25.55
C GLY A 90 -11.03 27.62 26.23
N HIS A 91 -11.05 27.59 27.55
CA HIS A 91 -10.39 26.57 28.37
C HIS A 91 -11.18 25.26 28.48
N LYS A 92 -12.30 25.09 27.76
CA LYS A 92 -13.23 23.97 27.97
C LYS A 92 -13.37 23.12 26.73
N VAL A 93 -13.37 21.80 26.93
CA VAL A 93 -13.82 20.82 25.96
C VAL A 93 -15.09 20.17 26.47
N ASN A 94 -16.15 20.23 25.69
CA ASN A 94 -17.44 19.61 26.02
C ASN A 94 -17.66 18.45 25.05
N VAL A 95 -17.99 17.29 25.60
CA VAL A 95 -18.36 16.07 24.84
C VAL A 95 -19.79 15.73 25.21
N GLU A 96 -20.64 15.51 24.21
CA GLU A 96 -22.02 15.06 24.40
C GLU A 96 -22.25 13.79 23.58
N LEU A 97 -22.42 12.66 24.28
CA LEU A 97 -22.75 11.38 23.69
C LEU A 97 -24.20 11.42 23.21
N GLN A 98 -24.46 10.96 21.97
CA GLN A 98 -25.80 11.07 21.38
C GLN A 98 -26.65 9.83 21.62
N ASP A 99 -26.00 8.68 21.80
CA ASP A 99 -26.68 7.44 22.09
C ASP A 99 -27.09 7.34 23.58
N THR A 100 -28.14 6.62 23.87
CA THR A 100 -28.52 6.31 25.26
C THR A 100 -27.45 5.48 25.94
N LEU A 101 -27.01 5.91 27.10
CA LEU A 101 -25.99 5.19 27.87
C LEU A 101 -26.48 3.78 28.27
N LYS A 102 -25.67 2.77 27.96
CA LYS A 102 -25.94 1.38 28.39
C LYS A 102 -25.75 1.25 29.91
N PRO A 103 -26.60 0.51 30.61
CA PRO A 103 -26.42 0.29 32.08
C PRO A 103 -25.19 -0.59 32.35
N ASN A 104 -24.61 -0.43 33.53
CA ASN A 104 -23.46 -1.21 34.03
C ASN A 104 -22.31 -1.29 32.99
N THR A 105 -21.99 -0.15 32.38
CA THR A 105 -21.02 -0.06 31.27
C THR A 105 -19.99 1.02 31.59
N THR A 106 -18.72 0.69 31.41
CA THR A 106 -17.62 1.66 31.45
C THR A 106 -17.45 2.33 30.09
N TYR A 107 -17.55 3.65 30.04
CA TYR A 107 -17.30 4.46 28.85
C TYR A 107 -15.89 5.04 28.91
N THR A 108 -15.22 5.02 27.79
CA THR A 108 -13.87 5.56 27.60
C THR A 108 -13.89 6.53 26.44
N ILE A 109 -13.34 7.72 26.63
CA ILE A 109 -13.12 8.72 25.57
C ILE A 109 -11.62 8.94 25.50
N ASP A 110 -11.00 8.40 24.46
CA ASP A 110 -9.59 8.56 24.19
C ASP A 110 -9.41 9.69 23.18
N PHE A 111 -8.73 10.74 23.61
CA PHE A 111 -8.46 11.90 22.77
C PHE A 111 -7.18 11.76 21.96
N THR A 112 -6.42 10.69 22.18
CA THR A 112 -5.11 10.45 21.53
C THR A 112 -4.19 11.68 21.61
N ASN A 113 -4.01 12.40 20.49
CA ASN A 113 -3.30 13.69 20.40
C ASN A 113 -4.18 14.80 19.80
N SER A 114 -5.51 14.71 19.97
CA SER A 114 -6.45 15.66 19.37
C SER A 114 -6.54 16.99 20.12
N ILE A 115 -6.28 16.98 21.45
CA ILE A 115 -6.30 18.19 22.29
C ILE A 115 -4.97 18.90 22.14
N VAL A 116 -5.01 20.16 21.72
CA VAL A 116 -3.82 21.00 21.54
C VAL A 116 -4.08 22.39 22.13
N ASP A 117 -3.01 23.09 22.55
CA ASP A 117 -3.13 24.51 22.87
C ASP A 117 -3.48 25.33 21.62
N ASN A 118 -4.04 26.54 21.85
CA ASN A 118 -4.48 27.39 20.77
C ASN A 118 -3.34 28.09 20.02
N ASN A 119 -2.19 28.33 20.67
CA ASN A 119 -1.14 29.21 20.16
C ASN A 119 -0.07 28.41 19.40
N GLU A 120 0.62 27.52 20.10
CA GLU A 120 1.78 26.77 19.59
C GLU A 120 1.42 25.42 19.02
N ARG A 121 0.22 24.90 19.30
CA ARG A 121 -0.28 23.57 18.92
C ARG A 121 0.45 22.43 19.62
N ASN A 122 0.88 22.64 20.86
CA ASN A 122 1.45 21.56 21.65
C ASN A 122 0.37 20.51 21.95
N GLU A 123 0.65 19.27 21.60
CA GLU A 123 -0.31 18.17 21.70
C GLU A 123 -0.33 17.57 23.12
N LEU A 124 -1.52 17.42 23.70
CA LEU A 124 -1.71 16.60 24.90
C LEU A 124 -1.83 15.13 24.48
N ASN A 125 -0.73 14.39 24.56
CA ASN A 125 -0.66 13.03 24.09
C ASN A 125 -1.23 12.01 25.09
N GLY A 126 -2.02 11.04 24.58
CA GLY A 126 -2.49 9.89 25.34
C GLY A 126 -3.53 10.21 26.43
N PHE A 127 -4.22 11.36 26.34
CA PHE A 127 -5.23 11.72 27.32
C PHE A 127 -6.50 10.89 27.13
N THR A 128 -6.84 10.10 28.16
CA THR A 128 -8.03 9.25 28.18
C THR A 128 -8.90 9.63 29.38
N PHE A 129 -10.19 9.81 29.11
CA PHE A 129 -11.21 10.05 30.13
C PHE A 129 -12.15 8.85 30.21
N SER A 130 -12.48 8.38 31.42
CA SER A 130 -13.39 7.26 31.61
C SER A 130 -14.40 7.51 32.74
N PHE A 131 -15.57 6.91 32.61
CA PHE A 131 -16.61 6.89 33.61
C PHE A 131 -17.47 5.62 33.47
N ALA A 132 -18.19 5.22 34.52
CA ALA A 132 -19.11 4.10 34.47
C ALA A 132 -20.54 4.51 34.82
N THR A 133 -21.50 3.85 34.13
CA THR A 133 -22.93 3.94 34.50
C THR A 133 -23.32 3.00 35.62
N GLY A 134 -22.44 2.06 36.00
CA GLY A 134 -22.56 1.12 37.10
C GLY A 134 -21.72 1.51 38.32
N ASP A 135 -21.61 0.61 39.27
CA ASP A 135 -20.97 0.83 40.56
C ASP A 135 -19.43 0.84 40.52
N PHE A 136 -18.84 0.31 39.49
CA PHE A 136 -17.37 0.20 39.32
C PHE A 136 -16.91 0.45 37.89
N ILE A 137 -15.62 0.78 37.78
CA ILE A 137 -14.92 0.95 36.51
C ILE A 137 -14.22 -0.38 36.15
N ASP A 138 -14.43 -0.88 34.94
CA ASP A 138 -13.64 -1.99 34.43
C ASP A 138 -12.19 -1.54 34.18
N THR A 139 -11.21 -2.37 34.52
CA THR A 139 -9.79 -1.97 34.53
C THR A 139 -8.89 -2.84 33.64
N LEU A 140 -9.41 -3.97 33.14
CA LEU A 140 -8.61 -4.89 32.35
C LEU A 140 -8.26 -4.32 30.97
N LYS A 141 -7.19 -4.85 30.36
CA LYS A 141 -6.66 -4.38 29.09
C LYS A 141 -6.25 -5.55 28.21
N LEU A 142 -6.30 -5.32 26.89
CA LEU A 142 -5.70 -6.18 25.86
C LEU A 142 -4.84 -5.32 24.96
N SER A 143 -3.64 -5.78 24.63
CA SER A 143 -2.72 -5.04 23.76
C SER A 143 -2.12 -5.95 22.70
N GLY A 144 -1.63 -5.33 21.61
CA GLY A 144 -1.00 -6.06 20.53
C GLY A 144 -0.61 -5.18 19.35
N THR A 145 -0.37 -5.83 18.22
CA THR A 145 0.07 -5.18 16.98
C THR A 145 -0.73 -5.69 15.78
N ILE A 146 -1.10 -4.80 14.88
CA ILE A 146 -1.73 -5.11 13.59
C ILE A 146 -0.73 -4.83 12.49
N VAL A 147 -0.48 -5.83 11.66
CA VAL A 147 0.38 -5.72 10.47
C VAL A 147 -0.36 -6.20 9.24
N ASP A 148 0.04 -5.68 8.09
CA ASP A 148 -0.43 -6.17 6.80
C ASP A 148 0.07 -7.60 6.55
N ALA A 149 -0.82 -8.49 6.13
CA ALA A 149 -0.53 -9.92 6.03
C ALA A 149 0.51 -10.26 4.95
N GLU A 150 0.55 -9.50 3.84
CA GLU A 150 1.50 -9.75 2.74
C GLU A 150 2.86 -9.09 2.99
N SER A 151 2.85 -7.85 3.47
CA SER A 151 4.05 -7.03 3.58
C SER A 151 4.64 -6.93 4.98
N LEU A 152 3.93 -7.38 6.03
CA LEU A 152 4.26 -7.20 7.45
C LEU A 152 4.52 -5.72 7.84
N ASN A 153 4.02 -4.76 7.06
CA ASN A 153 4.07 -3.36 7.44
C ASN A 153 3.06 -3.07 8.56
N PRO A 154 3.40 -2.24 9.54
CA PRO A 154 2.43 -1.80 10.54
C PRO A 154 1.29 -1.02 9.89
N ILE A 155 0.07 -1.23 10.35
CA ILE A 155 -1.13 -0.54 9.83
C ILE A 155 -1.61 0.49 10.85
N PRO A 156 -1.45 1.79 10.58
CA PRO A 156 -1.93 2.85 11.46
C PRO A 156 -3.42 3.14 11.28
N ASN A 157 -4.04 3.68 12.32
CA ASN A 157 -5.43 4.19 12.32
C ASN A 157 -6.53 3.16 12.00
N VAL A 158 -6.21 1.88 12.09
CA VAL A 158 -7.19 0.81 11.96
C VAL A 158 -7.95 0.64 13.28
N ILE A 159 -9.27 0.46 13.22
CA ILE A 159 -10.09 0.14 14.38
C ILE A 159 -9.76 -1.28 14.83
N VAL A 160 -9.44 -1.44 16.12
CA VAL A 160 -9.31 -2.74 16.76
C VAL A 160 -10.43 -2.85 17.79
N GLY A 161 -11.22 -3.92 17.68
CA GLY A 161 -12.36 -4.13 18.53
C GLY A 161 -12.44 -5.55 19.08
N ILE A 162 -13.24 -5.71 20.13
CA ILE A 162 -13.51 -7.00 20.76
C ILE A 162 -14.99 -7.31 20.78
N HIS A 163 -15.29 -8.60 20.70
CA HIS A 163 -16.63 -9.15 20.93
C HIS A 163 -16.60 -10.17 22.08
N SER A 164 -17.51 -10.01 23.04
CA SER A 164 -17.85 -11.04 24.02
C SER A 164 -18.80 -12.10 23.46
N ASN A 165 -19.53 -11.75 22.39
CA ASN A 165 -20.29 -12.71 21.63
C ASN A 165 -19.35 -13.48 20.69
N LEU A 166 -19.06 -14.74 21.04
CA LEU A 166 -18.11 -15.59 20.33
C LEU A 166 -18.66 -16.21 19.02
N ASN A 167 -19.92 -15.92 18.66
CA ASN A 167 -20.49 -16.37 17.39
C ASN A 167 -19.79 -15.71 16.20
N ASP A 168 -19.53 -16.48 15.15
CA ASP A 168 -18.86 -16.00 13.95
C ASP A 168 -19.59 -14.85 13.25
N THR A 169 -20.91 -14.80 13.38
CA THR A 169 -21.72 -13.71 12.79
C THR A 169 -21.64 -12.39 13.57
N ALA A 170 -21.05 -12.36 14.77
CA ALA A 170 -20.96 -11.14 15.56
C ALA A 170 -20.19 -10.06 14.81
N PHE A 171 -19.04 -10.39 14.23
CA PHE A 171 -18.19 -9.46 13.49
C PHE A 171 -18.85 -8.88 12.23
N THR A 172 -19.79 -9.61 11.61
CA THR A 172 -20.47 -9.18 10.37
C THR A 172 -21.86 -8.56 10.59
N SER A 173 -22.34 -8.50 11.84
CA SER A 173 -23.73 -8.07 12.11
C SER A 173 -23.90 -7.20 13.35
N LEU A 174 -22.89 -7.11 14.21
CA LEU A 174 -22.95 -6.38 15.47
C LEU A 174 -21.77 -5.41 15.58
N PRO A 175 -21.99 -4.19 16.08
CA PRO A 175 -20.89 -3.31 16.44
C PRO A 175 -20.06 -3.91 17.58
N PHE A 176 -18.78 -3.60 17.63
CA PHE A 176 -17.89 -4.06 18.71
C PHE A 176 -18.36 -3.68 20.11
N ASP A 177 -18.03 -4.50 21.09
CA ASP A 177 -18.28 -4.18 22.51
C ASP A 177 -17.34 -3.07 23.00
N ARG A 178 -16.08 -3.13 22.59
CA ARG A 178 -15.04 -2.14 22.89
C ARG A 178 -14.17 -1.92 21.68
N ILE A 179 -13.69 -0.69 21.51
CA ILE A 179 -12.79 -0.33 20.40
C ILE A 179 -11.61 0.52 20.86
N THR A 180 -10.56 0.47 20.07
CA THR A 180 -9.44 1.42 20.03
C THR A 180 -8.99 1.59 18.57
N LYS A 181 -7.92 2.35 18.35
CA LYS A 181 -7.23 2.44 17.05
C LYS A 181 -5.75 2.14 17.21
N THR A 182 -5.15 1.64 16.13
CA THR A 182 -3.71 1.45 16.06
C THR A 182 -2.98 2.79 15.93
N ASN A 183 -1.81 2.89 16.56
CA ASN A 183 -0.88 4.00 16.37
C ASN A 183 -0.06 3.85 15.08
N ASP A 184 0.90 4.77 14.83
CA ASP A 184 1.77 4.74 13.63
C ASP A 184 2.62 3.46 13.51
N GLU A 185 2.88 2.78 14.63
CA GLU A 185 3.61 1.51 14.69
C GLU A 185 2.68 0.28 14.59
N GLY A 186 1.39 0.47 14.31
CA GLY A 186 0.40 -0.60 14.28
C GLY A 186 0.03 -1.16 15.65
N LYS A 187 0.53 -0.58 16.75
CA LYS A 187 0.24 -1.03 18.11
C LYS A 187 -1.10 -0.51 18.60
N PHE A 188 -1.79 -1.33 19.37
CA PHE A 188 -3.07 -0.97 19.99
C PHE A 188 -3.14 -1.38 21.46
N THR A 189 -3.98 -0.69 22.21
CA THR A 189 -4.37 -1.06 23.58
C THR A 189 -5.85 -0.78 23.77
N ILE A 190 -6.65 -1.81 24.04
CA ILE A 190 -8.05 -1.67 24.42
C ILE A 190 -8.11 -1.60 25.93
N ASN A 191 -8.61 -0.48 26.46
CA ASN A 191 -8.70 -0.22 27.89
C ASN A 191 -10.10 -0.49 28.43
N ASN A 192 -10.20 -0.62 29.75
CA ASN A 192 -11.46 -0.69 30.49
C ASN A 192 -12.34 -1.87 30.04
N ILE A 193 -11.74 -3.03 29.90
CA ILE A 193 -12.42 -4.27 29.51
C ILE A 193 -12.96 -4.93 30.78
N LYS A 194 -14.20 -5.43 30.70
CA LYS A 194 -14.82 -6.24 31.74
C LYS A 194 -14.20 -7.64 31.75
N GLU A 195 -14.22 -8.31 32.89
CA GLU A 195 -13.84 -9.73 32.96
C GLU A 195 -14.71 -10.58 32.02
N GLY A 196 -14.06 -11.46 31.26
CA GLY A 196 -14.71 -12.30 30.25
C GLY A 196 -13.77 -12.83 29.19
N GLU A 197 -14.32 -13.60 28.28
CA GLU A 197 -13.62 -14.16 27.12
C GLU A 197 -14.02 -13.39 25.85
N TYR A 198 -13.03 -13.05 25.02
CA TYR A 198 -13.22 -12.16 23.88
C TYR A 198 -12.51 -12.68 22.63
N ARG A 199 -13.10 -12.40 21.46
CA ARG A 199 -12.40 -12.45 20.18
C ARG A 199 -11.94 -11.04 19.81
N VAL A 200 -10.75 -10.94 19.23
CA VAL A 200 -10.14 -9.68 18.82
C VAL A 200 -10.17 -9.59 17.30
N PHE A 201 -10.54 -8.42 16.78
CA PHE A 201 -10.65 -8.13 15.36
C PHE A 201 -10.02 -6.77 15.05
N ALA A 202 -9.53 -6.61 13.81
CA ALA A 202 -9.21 -5.31 13.25
C ALA A 202 -10.10 -5.06 12.04
N LEU A 203 -10.46 -3.79 11.81
CA LEU A 203 -11.37 -3.37 10.74
C LEU A 203 -10.99 -1.97 10.25
N ALA A 204 -10.66 -1.86 8.97
CA ALA A 204 -10.58 -0.57 8.27
C ALA A 204 -12.00 -0.16 7.84
N ASP A 205 -12.80 0.26 8.80
CA ASP A 205 -14.23 0.53 8.69
C ASP A 205 -14.53 1.71 7.75
N ILE A 206 -14.88 1.41 6.51
CA ILE A 206 -15.28 2.40 5.49
C ILE A 206 -16.71 2.87 5.73
N GLY A 207 -17.56 1.96 6.20
CA GLY A 207 -18.99 2.19 6.47
C GLY A 207 -19.26 3.02 7.71
N ASN A 208 -18.31 3.13 8.65
CA ASN A 208 -18.43 3.74 9.97
C ASN A 208 -19.57 3.14 10.80
N ASN A 209 -19.71 1.82 10.71
CA ASN A 209 -20.78 1.06 11.36
C ASN A 209 -20.25 0.08 12.44
N TYR A 210 -18.91 -0.06 12.53
CA TYR A 210 -18.20 -0.88 13.51
C TYR A 210 -18.45 -2.40 13.39
N TYR A 211 -18.80 -2.89 12.18
CA TYR A 211 -18.87 -4.30 11.84
C TYR A 211 -18.47 -4.50 10.37
N PHE A 212 -18.02 -5.68 10.01
CA PHE A 212 -17.56 -6.00 8.66
C PHE A 212 -18.73 -6.33 7.73
N ASP A 213 -19.02 -5.48 6.74
CA ASP A 213 -20.07 -5.67 5.74
C ASP A 213 -19.62 -5.38 4.31
N ILE A 214 -18.49 -4.74 4.13
CA ILE A 214 -17.95 -4.39 2.81
C ILE A 214 -16.70 -5.23 2.51
N PRO A 215 -16.72 -6.14 1.50
CA PRO A 215 -15.58 -7.01 1.20
C PRO A 215 -14.26 -6.31 0.86
N THR A 216 -14.30 -5.01 0.54
CA THR A 216 -13.10 -4.20 0.28
C THR A 216 -12.48 -3.59 1.53
N GLU A 217 -13.11 -3.74 2.68
CA GLU A 217 -12.53 -3.38 3.95
C GLU A 217 -11.38 -4.32 4.30
N GLN A 218 -10.29 -3.76 4.79
CA GLN A 218 -9.19 -4.56 5.30
C GLN A 218 -9.53 -5.03 6.72
N ILE A 219 -9.42 -6.32 6.95
CA ILE A 219 -9.78 -6.97 8.20
C ILE A 219 -8.65 -7.83 8.75
N ALA A 220 -8.65 -8.02 10.06
CA ALA A 220 -7.90 -9.09 10.71
C ALA A 220 -8.75 -9.72 11.81
N PHE A 221 -8.58 -11.00 12.04
CA PHE A 221 -9.29 -11.71 13.09
C PHE A 221 -8.40 -12.74 13.78
N SER A 222 -8.69 -12.97 15.06
CA SER A 222 -8.00 -14.01 15.80
C SER A 222 -8.71 -15.36 15.68
N ASP A 223 -7.94 -16.42 15.53
CA ASP A 223 -8.46 -17.79 15.57
C ASP A 223 -8.76 -18.24 17.00
N SER A 224 -8.09 -17.61 17.98
CA SER A 224 -8.21 -17.89 19.41
C SER A 224 -9.02 -16.83 20.12
N THR A 225 -9.57 -17.20 21.26
CA THR A 225 -10.17 -16.29 22.23
C THR A 225 -9.14 -15.84 23.27
N TYR A 226 -9.38 -14.67 23.87
CA TYR A 226 -8.50 -14.07 24.85
C TYR A 226 -9.27 -13.71 26.11
N THR A 227 -8.70 -14.03 27.26
CA THR A 227 -9.21 -13.63 28.59
C THR A 227 -8.22 -12.62 29.18
N PRO A 228 -8.59 -11.34 29.28
CA PRO A 228 -7.72 -10.34 29.88
C PRO A 228 -7.58 -10.58 31.39
N ILE A 229 -6.36 -10.56 31.87
CA ILE A 229 -6.02 -10.65 33.32
C ILE A 229 -5.08 -9.53 33.72
N CYS A 230 -5.09 -9.22 35.01
CA CYS A 230 -4.17 -8.25 35.59
C CYS A 230 -3.48 -8.89 36.79
N GLU A 231 -2.18 -9.02 36.73
CA GLU A 231 -1.33 -9.43 37.84
C GLU A 231 -0.66 -8.22 38.46
N THR A 232 -0.51 -8.21 39.76
CA THR A 232 0.18 -7.12 40.47
C THR A 232 1.50 -7.62 40.98
N GLU A 233 2.59 -7.13 40.40
CA GLU A 233 3.92 -7.35 40.91
C GLU A 233 4.29 -6.23 41.88
N ILE A 234 4.80 -6.63 43.05
CA ILE A 234 5.24 -5.70 44.08
C ILE A 234 6.75 -5.58 44.01
N THR A 235 7.24 -4.40 43.68
CA THR A 235 8.68 -4.08 43.68
C THR A 235 8.96 -3.07 44.80
N TYR A 236 10.18 -3.10 45.30
CA TYR A 236 10.62 -2.20 46.34
C TYR A 236 11.74 -1.31 45.79
N ASP A 237 11.56 -0.01 45.88
CA ASP A 237 12.61 0.96 45.62
C ASP A 237 13.15 1.54 46.93
N THR A 238 14.44 1.82 47.00
CA THR A 238 15.10 2.31 48.20
C THR A 238 15.60 3.73 47.98
N ILE A 239 15.09 4.67 48.75
CA ILE A 239 15.69 5.98 48.89
C ILE A 239 16.84 5.84 49.88
N SER A 240 18.06 6.14 49.43
CA SER A 240 19.25 5.99 50.24
C SER A 240 20.24 7.11 49.99
N HIS A 241 21.06 7.41 51.00
CA HIS A 241 22.18 8.33 50.85
C HIS A 241 23.46 7.73 51.43
N TYR A 242 24.59 8.23 50.96
CA TYR A 242 25.89 7.83 51.48
C TYR A 242 26.32 8.75 52.61
N VAL A 243 26.70 8.17 53.76
CA VAL A 243 27.28 8.89 54.90
C VAL A 243 28.78 8.56 54.98
N ILE A 244 29.59 9.57 55.16
CA ILE A 244 31.02 9.42 55.44
C ILE A 244 31.19 9.04 56.89
N ILE A 245 31.73 7.86 57.19
CA ILE A 245 31.86 7.34 58.56
C ILE A 245 33.09 7.89 59.28
N ASP A 246 34.13 8.32 58.56
CA ASP A 246 35.35 8.85 59.18
C ASP A 246 35.85 10.10 58.45
N SER A 247 35.94 11.21 59.16
CA SER A 247 36.43 12.49 58.64
C SER A 247 37.67 13.02 59.39
N ILE A 248 38.46 12.16 59.95
CA ILE A 248 39.76 12.56 60.53
C ILE A 248 40.77 12.66 59.37
N ASN A 249 41.07 13.85 58.92
CA ASN A 249 42.03 14.21 57.86
C ASN A 249 41.52 14.36 56.43
N ASN A 250 40.28 14.63 56.13
CA ASN A 250 39.76 14.80 54.76
C ASN A 250 40.06 13.64 53.79
N ILE A 251 40.34 12.45 54.28
CA ILE A 251 40.46 11.24 53.49
C ILE A 251 39.16 10.44 53.69
N VAL A 252 38.38 10.27 52.60
CA VAL A 252 37.16 9.44 52.59
C VAL A 252 37.61 7.98 52.57
N ASP A 253 37.73 7.37 53.74
CA ASP A 253 38.23 5.98 53.85
C ASP A 253 37.11 4.95 53.78
N SER A 254 35.87 5.33 54.10
CA SER A 254 34.69 4.47 53.93
C SER A 254 33.40 5.29 53.80
N THR A 255 32.49 4.85 52.93
CA THR A 255 31.12 5.35 52.78
C THR A 255 30.16 4.24 53.14
N GLN A 256 29.19 4.54 54.00
CA GLN A 256 28.10 3.62 54.31
C GLN A 256 26.81 4.10 53.61
N LEU A 257 26.14 3.19 52.89
CA LEU A 257 24.83 3.43 52.32
C LEU A 257 23.80 3.32 53.46
N ILE A 258 23.07 4.40 53.72
CA ILE A 258 21.94 4.41 54.65
C ILE A 258 20.65 4.43 53.85
N ILE A 259 19.77 3.47 54.11
CA ILE A 259 18.44 3.41 53.51
C ILE A 259 17.51 4.30 54.37
N ASP A 260 17.01 5.38 53.74
CA ASP A 260 16.11 6.34 54.41
C ASP A 260 14.68 5.87 54.40
N SER A 261 14.23 5.30 53.30
CA SER A 261 12.89 4.74 53.17
C SER A 261 12.83 3.69 52.08
N ILE A 262 11.88 2.78 52.20
CA ILE A 262 11.52 1.80 51.21
C ILE A 262 10.16 2.20 50.64
N ILE A 263 10.12 2.46 49.33
CA ILE A 263 8.88 2.75 48.62
C ILE A 263 8.38 1.44 48.01
N THR A 264 7.15 1.06 48.33
CA THR A 264 6.49 -0.08 47.72
C THR A 264 5.82 0.38 46.41
N ILE A 265 6.22 -0.19 45.29
CA ILE A 265 5.68 0.11 43.95
C ILE A 265 4.82 -1.09 43.53
N TYR A 266 3.56 -0.82 43.19
CA TYR A 266 2.63 -1.80 42.64
C TYR A 266 2.63 -1.68 41.13
N ASN A 267 3.21 -2.64 40.44
CA ASN A 267 3.23 -2.71 38.97
C ASN A 267 2.09 -3.62 38.53
N HIS A 268 1.16 -3.06 37.76
CA HIS A 268 0.05 -3.82 37.18
C HIS A 268 0.45 -4.31 35.80
N ILE A 269 0.59 -5.63 35.64
CA ILE A 269 0.92 -6.30 34.37
C ILE A 269 -0.39 -6.84 33.80
N TYR A 270 -0.74 -6.37 32.61
CA TYR A 270 -1.93 -6.80 31.91
C TYR A 270 -1.54 -7.76 30.79
N THR A 271 -2.21 -8.91 30.73
CA THR A 271 -1.98 -9.93 29.69
C THR A 271 -3.31 -10.39 29.09
N PRO A 272 -3.30 -10.78 27.79
CA PRO A 272 -2.20 -10.74 26.86
C PRO A 272 -1.88 -9.30 26.36
N ASP A 273 -0.60 -9.05 26.11
CA ASP A 273 -0.09 -7.77 25.60
C ASP A 273 0.69 -7.92 24.27
N ASP A 274 0.76 -9.15 23.77
CA ASP A 274 1.54 -9.57 22.61
C ASP A 274 0.66 -10.10 21.44
N ILE A 275 -0.60 -9.71 21.37
CA ILE A 275 -1.52 -10.15 20.31
C ILE A 275 -1.05 -9.62 18.96
N VAL A 276 -0.79 -10.52 18.00
CA VAL A 276 -0.44 -10.15 16.63
C VAL A 276 -1.55 -10.59 15.70
N LEU A 277 -2.11 -9.65 14.93
CA LEU A 277 -3.10 -9.93 13.91
C LEU A 277 -2.59 -9.47 12.54
N PHE A 278 -2.82 -10.31 11.53
CA PHE A 278 -2.43 -10.09 10.16
C PHE A 278 -3.63 -9.61 9.36
N ALA A 279 -3.59 -8.35 8.93
CA ALA A 279 -4.71 -7.75 8.23
C ALA A 279 -4.59 -7.97 6.72
N PHE A 280 -5.71 -8.30 6.12
CA PHE A 280 -5.84 -8.55 4.70
C PHE A 280 -7.17 -7.99 4.16
N THR A 281 -7.24 -7.80 2.85
CA THR A 281 -8.49 -7.53 2.14
C THR A 281 -8.92 -8.80 1.43
N GLU A 282 -10.17 -9.20 1.58
CA GLU A 282 -10.69 -10.39 0.91
C GLU A 282 -10.64 -10.25 -0.61
N LYS A 283 -10.49 -11.37 -1.31
CA LYS A 283 -10.56 -11.36 -2.77
C LYS A 283 -11.94 -10.88 -3.21
N ASN A 284 -11.96 -9.85 -4.05
CA ASN A 284 -13.20 -9.38 -4.61
C ASN A 284 -13.84 -10.49 -5.48
N THR A 285 -14.98 -10.98 -5.07
CA THR A 285 -15.77 -11.97 -5.81
C THR A 285 -16.96 -11.37 -6.56
N ARG A 286 -17.23 -10.07 -6.34
CA ARG A 286 -18.34 -9.38 -7.01
C ARG A 286 -18.03 -9.15 -8.47
N GLN A 287 -18.80 -9.79 -9.35
CA GLN A 287 -18.67 -9.63 -10.79
C GLN A 287 -19.68 -8.62 -11.31
N TYR A 288 -19.19 -7.58 -11.95
CA TYR A 288 -20.00 -6.53 -12.59
C TYR A 288 -19.18 -5.84 -13.68
N LEU A 289 -19.85 -5.23 -14.63
CA LEU A 289 -19.19 -4.38 -15.63
C LEU A 289 -18.79 -3.05 -14.98
N SER A 290 -17.50 -2.86 -14.78
CA SER A 290 -16.93 -1.67 -14.14
C SER A 290 -16.81 -0.51 -15.10
N LYS A 291 -16.36 -0.78 -16.35
CA LYS A 291 -16.11 0.24 -17.35
C LYS A 291 -16.24 -0.31 -18.77
N SER A 292 -16.69 0.55 -19.67
CA SER A 292 -16.69 0.31 -21.10
C SER A 292 -16.14 1.52 -21.84
N GLU A 293 -15.20 1.31 -22.79
CA GLU A 293 -14.59 2.44 -23.52
C GLU A 293 -14.23 2.08 -24.97
N ARG A 294 -14.16 3.12 -25.80
CA ARG A 294 -13.69 3.06 -27.20
C ARG A 294 -12.75 4.22 -27.48
N LYS A 295 -11.46 4.03 -27.19
CA LYS A 295 -10.43 5.06 -27.42
C LYS A 295 -10.00 5.18 -28.86
N GLU A 296 -10.03 4.08 -29.58
CA GLU A 296 -9.71 4.00 -31.01
C GLU A 296 -10.91 3.43 -31.80
N PRO A 297 -11.03 3.73 -33.09
CA PRO A 297 -12.20 3.32 -33.86
C PRO A 297 -12.41 1.81 -33.90
N TYR A 298 -11.32 1.04 -33.80
CA TYR A 298 -11.30 -0.43 -33.90
C TYR A 298 -11.15 -1.16 -32.56
N LYS A 299 -11.10 -0.44 -31.41
CA LYS A 299 -10.81 -1.06 -30.12
C LYS A 299 -11.92 -0.79 -29.11
N LEU A 300 -12.61 -1.83 -28.69
CA LEU A 300 -13.58 -1.79 -27.60
C LEU A 300 -12.97 -2.47 -26.37
N THR A 301 -13.06 -1.83 -25.23
CA THR A 301 -12.59 -2.41 -23.96
C THR A 301 -13.73 -2.49 -22.96
N LEU A 302 -13.87 -3.65 -22.33
CA LEU A 302 -14.74 -3.91 -21.21
C LEU A 302 -13.88 -4.29 -19.99
N GLU A 303 -14.06 -3.59 -18.90
CA GLU A 303 -13.40 -3.87 -17.62
C GLU A 303 -14.44 -4.38 -16.62
N PHE A 304 -14.14 -5.47 -15.96
CA PHE A 304 -15.01 -6.13 -14.99
C PHE A 304 -14.43 -6.07 -13.59
N GLY A 305 -15.27 -6.24 -12.57
CA GLY A 305 -14.86 -6.20 -11.18
C GLY A 305 -13.97 -7.37 -10.75
N THR A 306 -14.10 -8.51 -11.42
CA THR A 306 -13.27 -9.71 -11.21
C THR A 306 -13.09 -10.49 -12.51
N SER A 307 -12.38 -11.62 -12.46
CA SER A 307 -12.15 -12.50 -13.62
C SER A 307 -13.44 -12.91 -14.31
N CYS A 308 -13.48 -12.83 -15.64
CA CYS A 308 -14.57 -13.34 -16.45
C CYS A 308 -14.31 -14.82 -16.76
N ASP A 309 -14.83 -15.73 -15.95
CA ASP A 309 -14.78 -17.16 -16.22
C ASP A 309 -15.57 -17.52 -17.47
N THR A 310 -16.73 -16.88 -17.61
CA THR A 310 -17.56 -16.95 -18.82
C THR A 310 -17.49 -15.63 -19.58
N LEU A 311 -17.13 -15.70 -20.86
CA LEU A 311 -17.01 -14.52 -21.70
C LEU A 311 -18.37 -13.88 -21.97
N PRO A 312 -18.47 -12.54 -21.99
CA PRO A 312 -19.68 -11.83 -22.37
C PRO A 312 -20.11 -12.14 -23.81
N ILE A 313 -21.39 -12.23 -24.02
CA ILE A 313 -22.00 -12.31 -25.36
C ILE A 313 -22.31 -10.89 -25.83
N LEU A 314 -21.72 -10.49 -26.95
CA LEU A 314 -21.90 -9.17 -27.53
C LEU A 314 -22.75 -9.27 -28.80
N LYS A 315 -23.83 -8.50 -28.87
CA LYS A 315 -24.70 -8.41 -30.03
C LYS A 315 -24.81 -6.95 -30.49
N PRO A 316 -24.43 -6.62 -31.72
CA PRO A 316 -24.59 -5.27 -32.23
C PRO A 316 -26.05 -4.94 -32.48
N LEU A 317 -26.47 -3.70 -32.21
CA LEU A 317 -27.86 -3.25 -32.36
C LEU A 317 -28.03 -2.32 -33.58
N ASN A 318 -26.97 -1.60 -33.97
CA ASN A 318 -27.06 -0.59 -35.05
C ASN A 318 -26.22 -0.91 -36.27
N ILE A 319 -25.59 -2.08 -36.33
CA ILE A 319 -24.88 -2.63 -37.49
C ILE A 319 -25.28 -4.09 -37.65
N ALA A 320 -25.04 -4.65 -38.84
CA ALA A 320 -25.32 -6.07 -39.10
C ALA A 320 -24.32 -6.97 -38.36
N ASP A 321 -24.78 -8.11 -37.86
CA ASP A 321 -23.94 -9.10 -37.18
C ASP A 321 -22.74 -9.53 -38.01
N SER A 322 -22.92 -9.62 -39.34
CA SER A 322 -21.88 -10.04 -40.30
C SER A 322 -20.67 -9.12 -40.38
N ILE A 323 -20.82 -7.85 -40.01
CA ILE A 323 -19.70 -6.86 -39.97
C ILE A 323 -19.15 -6.63 -38.56
N PHE A 324 -19.79 -7.22 -37.51
CA PHE A 324 -19.28 -7.18 -36.15
C PHE A 324 -18.32 -8.34 -35.91
N THR A 325 -17.19 -8.31 -36.59
CA THR A 325 -16.12 -9.29 -36.44
C THR A 325 -14.99 -8.72 -35.61
N TYR A 326 -14.39 -9.54 -34.75
CA TYR A 326 -13.35 -9.07 -33.83
C TYR A 326 -12.34 -10.16 -33.46
N LEU A 327 -11.17 -9.71 -33.04
CA LEU A 327 -10.20 -10.52 -32.28
C LEU A 327 -10.34 -10.17 -30.80
N LEU A 328 -10.33 -11.19 -29.94
CA LEU A 328 -10.50 -11.01 -28.48
C LEU A 328 -9.15 -11.16 -27.78
N GLN A 329 -8.75 -10.12 -27.07
CA GLN A 329 -7.62 -10.10 -26.16
C GLN A 329 -8.13 -10.06 -24.73
N THR A 330 -7.59 -10.91 -23.86
CA THR A 330 -7.89 -10.93 -22.44
C THR A 330 -6.66 -10.48 -21.65
N SER A 331 -6.87 -9.77 -20.52
CA SER A 331 -5.82 -9.53 -19.53
C SER A 331 -5.38 -10.85 -18.88
N THR A 332 -4.24 -10.84 -18.20
CA THR A 332 -3.74 -12.01 -17.45
C THR A 332 -4.74 -12.49 -16.41
N ASN A 333 -5.45 -11.57 -15.75
CA ASN A 333 -6.48 -11.87 -14.76
C ASN A 333 -7.87 -12.10 -15.38
N ARG A 334 -8.00 -11.97 -16.70
CA ARG A 334 -9.27 -12.07 -17.44
C ARG A 334 -10.38 -11.13 -16.97
N ASP A 335 -10.03 -10.04 -16.31
CA ASP A 335 -10.92 -8.97 -15.85
C ASP A 335 -11.10 -7.85 -16.88
N THR A 336 -10.18 -7.75 -17.82
CA THR A 336 -10.21 -6.77 -18.92
C THR A 336 -10.24 -7.49 -20.25
N LEU A 337 -11.29 -7.24 -21.02
CA LEU A 337 -11.53 -7.81 -22.32
C LEU A 337 -11.42 -6.73 -23.39
N THR A 338 -10.51 -6.90 -24.34
CA THR A 338 -10.34 -5.98 -25.47
C THR A 338 -10.78 -6.67 -26.76
N TYR A 339 -11.76 -6.08 -27.43
CA TYR A 339 -12.29 -6.53 -28.71
C TYR A 339 -11.72 -5.64 -29.81
N TRP A 340 -10.88 -6.23 -30.67
CA TRP A 340 -10.29 -5.58 -31.83
C TRP A 340 -11.17 -5.83 -33.04
N LEU A 341 -11.96 -4.84 -33.44
CA LEU A 341 -12.85 -4.94 -34.59
C LEU A 341 -12.04 -5.12 -35.86
N THR A 342 -12.38 -6.11 -36.66
CA THR A 342 -11.63 -6.41 -37.90
C THR A 342 -12.27 -5.82 -39.16
N ASP A 343 -13.58 -5.54 -39.12
CA ASP A 343 -14.27 -4.95 -40.28
C ASP A 343 -14.25 -3.42 -40.25
N THR A 344 -13.79 -2.83 -41.36
CA THR A 344 -13.66 -1.38 -41.54
C THR A 344 -15.01 -0.64 -41.52
N LEU A 345 -16.14 -1.30 -41.85
CA LEU A 345 -17.46 -0.70 -41.78
C LEU A 345 -17.90 -0.48 -40.35
N ALA A 346 -17.50 -1.37 -39.44
CA ALA A 346 -17.72 -1.19 -37.99
C ALA A 346 -16.89 -0.03 -37.45
N TRP A 347 -15.64 0.18 -37.90
CA TRP A 347 -14.79 1.27 -37.42
C TRP A 347 -15.31 2.67 -37.76
N ARG A 348 -15.97 2.79 -38.93
CA ARG A 348 -16.47 4.07 -39.44
C ARG A 348 -17.70 4.58 -38.70
N GLN A 349 -18.30 3.75 -37.88
CA GLN A 349 -19.45 4.19 -37.07
C GLN A 349 -18.95 5.06 -35.90
N ASP A 350 -19.44 6.29 -35.81
CA ASP A 350 -19.13 7.18 -34.66
C ASP A 350 -19.63 6.61 -33.33
N THR A 351 -20.75 5.88 -33.40
CA THR A 351 -21.35 5.21 -32.25
C THR A 351 -21.69 3.77 -32.60
N LEU A 352 -21.23 2.83 -31.80
CA LEU A 352 -21.64 1.44 -31.85
C LEU A 352 -22.52 1.16 -30.63
N GLN A 353 -23.73 0.68 -30.86
CA GLN A 353 -24.63 0.21 -29.81
C GLN A 353 -24.54 -1.31 -29.76
N ILE A 354 -24.17 -1.82 -28.58
CA ILE A 354 -23.93 -3.25 -28.37
C ILE A 354 -24.73 -3.68 -27.15
N GLU A 355 -25.55 -4.70 -27.32
CA GLU A 355 -26.16 -5.45 -26.24
C GLU A 355 -25.11 -6.43 -25.70
N ALA A 356 -24.71 -6.27 -24.43
CA ALA A 356 -23.74 -7.11 -23.77
C ALA A 356 -24.46 -7.93 -22.68
N THR A 357 -24.42 -9.25 -22.82
CA THR A 357 -24.94 -10.18 -21.81
C THR A 357 -23.77 -10.85 -21.11
N TYR A 358 -23.66 -10.69 -19.80
CA TYR A 358 -22.55 -11.17 -19.00
C TYR A 358 -23.02 -11.68 -17.63
N GLN A 359 -22.20 -12.49 -16.99
CA GLN A 359 -22.48 -12.93 -15.61
C GLN A 359 -22.21 -11.78 -14.65
N LYS A 360 -23.18 -11.51 -13.79
CA LYS A 360 -23.07 -10.64 -12.65
C LYS A 360 -23.15 -11.48 -11.38
N GLN A 361 -22.34 -11.15 -10.40
CA GLN A 361 -22.29 -11.83 -9.11
C GLN A 361 -22.32 -10.79 -7.99
N ASP A 362 -23.43 -10.82 -7.26
CA ASP A 362 -23.56 -10.17 -5.97
C ASP A 362 -23.65 -11.30 -4.91
N ASP A 363 -24.80 -11.49 -4.26
CA ASP A 363 -25.06 -12.64 -3.38
C ASP A 363 -25.29 -13.95 -4.16
N SER A 364 -25.70 -13.84 -5.41
CA SER A 364 -25.93 -14.95 -6.33
C SER A 364 -25.40 -14.61 -7.73
N VAL A 365 -25.11 -15.65 -8.51
CA VAL A 365 -24.70 -15.50 -9.92
C VAL A 365 -25.93 -15.45 -10.80
N TYR A 366 -26.04 -14.41 -11.63
CA TYR A 366 -27.10 -14.26 -12.62
C TYR A 366 -26.62 -13.58 -13.89
N TRP A 367 -27.40 -13.71 -14.97
CA TRP A 367 -27.08 -13.05 -16.25
C TRP A 367 -27.69 -11.66 -16.28
N GLN A 368 -26.84 -10.66 -16.55
CA GLN A 368 -27.22 -9.27 -16.76
C GLN A 368 -27.07 -8.94 -18.25
N THR A 369 -28.04 -8.22 -18.80
CA THR A 369 -27.97 -7.69 -20.17
C THR A 369 -28.04 -6.18 -20.13
N ASP A 370 -27.01 -5.51 -20.66
CA ASP A 370 -26.92 -4.07 -20.74
C ASP A 370 -26.71 -3.60 -22.17
N THR A 371 -27.31 -2.46 -22.51
CA THR A 371 -27.04 -1.79 -23.79
C THR A 371 -25.94 -0.75 -23.61
N ILE A 372 -24.80 -0.98 -24.27
CA ILE A 372 -23.62 -0.14 -24.20
C ILE A 372 -23.47 0.68 -25.46
N SER A 373 -23.28 1.99 -25.30
CA SER A 373 -23.00 2.89 -26.42
C SER A 373 -21.50 3.23 -26.46
N PHE A 374 -20.77 2.66 -27.39
CA PHE A 374 -19.36 2.92 -27.62
C PHE A 374 -19.20 4.09 -28.61
N ILE A 375 -18.82 5.25 -28.10
CA ILE A 375 -18.67 6.47 -28.89
C ILE A 375 -17.19 6.72 -29.18
N TYR A 376 -16.85 6.87 -30.46
CA TYR A 376 -15.54 7.36 -30.89
C TYR A 376 -15.70 8.71 -31.57
N ARG A 377 -14.93 9.69 -31.11
CA ARG A 377 -14.85 11.01 -31.74
C ARG A 377 -13.41 11.25 -32.14
N ALA A 378 -13.16 11.33 -33.43
CA ALA A 378 -11.83 11.66 -33.96
C ALA A 378 -11.35 13.01 -33.36
N PRO A 379 -10.08 13.13 -32.95
CA PRO A 379 -9.52 14.39 -32.50
C PRO A 379 -9.70 15.45 -33.58
N LYS A 380 -10.22 16.62 -33.24
CA LYS A 380 -10.29 17.74 -34.20
C LYS A 380 -8.88 18.21 -34.52
N ASP A 381 -8.44 18.03 -35.74
CA ASP A 381 -7.19 18.60 -36.25
C ASP A 381 -7.26 20.13 -36.19
N ASN A 382 -6.59 20.74 -35.21
CA ASN A 382 -6.43 22.19 -35.06
C ASN A 382 -5.39 22.77 -36.02
N LYS A 383 -5.32 22.27 -37.26
CA LYS A 383 -4.49 22.88 -38.31
C LYS A 383 -5.26 22.99 -39.63
N SER A 384 -6.02 24.07 -39.75
CA SER A 384 -6.45 24.59 -41.04
C SER A 384 -5.21 25.06 -41.83
N LYS A 385 -4.64 24.19 -42.63
CA LYS A 385 -3.89 24.60 -43.85
C LYS A 385 -4.52 23.88 -45.03
N LYS A 386 -5.28 24.68 -45.80
CA LYS A 386 -5.66 24.31 -47.17
C LYS A 386 -4.42 23.83 -47.93
N LYS A 387 -4.29 22.52 -48.09
CA LYS A 387 -3.48 21.93 -49.16
C LYS A 387 -4.45 21.28 -50.16
N LYS A 388 -4.34 21.72 -51.40
CA LYS A 388 -5.04 21.19 -52.58
C LYS A 388 -5.03 19.68 -52.58
N GLU A 389 -6.20 19.09 -52.79
CA GLU A 389 -6.35 17.69 -53.22
C GLU A 389 -5.61 17.49 -54.51
N THR A 390 -4.41 17.00 -54.45
CA THR A 390 -3.74 16.27 -55.50
C THR A 390 -3.76 14.81 -55.05
N GLU A 391 -4.12 13.93 -55.99
CA GLU A 391 -4.23 12.47 -55.83
C GLU A 391 -3.17 11.93 -54.86
N LYS A 392 -3.60 11.50 -53.67
CA LYS A 392 -2.74 10.78 -52.77
C LYS A 392 -2.62 9.35 -53.28
N GLU A 393 -1.51 9.05 -53.97
CA GLU A 393 -0.93 7.72 -53.96
C GLU A 393 -1.10 7.17 -52.51
N THR A 394 -1.59 5.97 -52.37
CA THR A 394 -1.75 5.25 -51.09
C THR A 394 -0.37 5.08 -50.47
N ALA A 395 0.05 6.08 -49.69
CA ALA A 395 1.30 6.01 -48.96
C ALA A 395 1.20 4.81 -47.96
N VAL A 396 2.11 3.86 -48.13
CA VAL A 396 2.25 2.71 -47.22
C VAL A 396 2.38 3.24 -45.79
N LYS A 397 1.43 2.87 -44.93
CA LYS A 397 1.52 3.18 -43.51
C LYS A 397 2.42 2.17 -42.83
N TYR A 398 3.28 2.67 -41.98
CA TYR A 398 4.25 1.85 -41.27
C TYR A 398 3.86 1.67 -39.82
N HIS A 399 4.01 0.44 -39.37
CA HIS A 399 3.80 0.00 -37.98
C HIS A 399 5.15 -0.06 -37.23
N SER A 400 5.21 0.47 -36.03
CA SER A 400 6.44 0.53 -35.23
C SER A 400 6.71 -0.78 -34.51
N ILE A 401 7.97 -1.19 -34.47
CA ILE A 401 8.47 -2.31 -33.69
C ILE A 401 9.07 -1.78 -32.39
N LYS A 402 8.74 -2.39 -31.25
CA LYS A 402 9.43 -2.18 -29.98
C LYS A 402 10.15 -3.47 -29.60
N THR A 403 11.43 -3.36 -29.20
CA THR A 403 12.22 -4.52 -28.75
C THR A 403 12.89 -4.22 -27.43
N ASN A 404 13.27 -5.28 -26.68
CA ASN A 404 14.12 -5.21 -25.50
C ASN A 404 15.62 -5.31 -25.83
N THR A 405 15.99 -5.25 -27.10
CA THR A 405 17.39 -5.33 -27.54
C THR A 405 18.22 -4.15 -27.02
N SER A 406 19.44 -4.41 -26.59
CA SER A 406 20.33 -3.39 -26.05
C SER A 406 21.81 -3.79 -26.16
N ASN A 407 22.71 -2.84 -25.91
CA ASN A 407 24.14 -3.11 -25.77
C ASN A 407 24.54 -3.66 -24.37
N SER A 408 23.55 -3.96 -23.51
CA SER A 408 23.72 -4.59 -22.20
C SER A 408 22.58 -5.59 -22.02
N PHE A 409 22.53 -6.60 -22.91
CA PHE A 409 21.48 -7.60 -22.99
C PHE A 409 21.77 -8.77 -22.04
N ASP A 410 20.78 -9.18 -21.27
CA ASP A 410 20.95 -10.27 -20.31
C ASP A 410 20.94 -11.63 -21.02
N VAL A 411 21.88 -12.54 -20.65
CA VAL A 411 22.10 -13.83 -21.32
C VAL A 411 20.98 -14.88 -21.10
N TYR A 412 20.03 -14.60 -20.23
CA TYR A 412 18.97 -15.52 -19.84
C TYR A 412 17.56 -15.12 -20.31
N ILE A 413 17.44 -14.01 -21.05
CA ILE A 413 16.15 -13.53 -21.55
C ILE A 413 16.03 -13.71 -23.07
N PRO A 414 14.81 -13.88 -23.62
CA PRO A 414 14.59 -13.84 -25.06
C PRO A 414 14.62 -12.43 -25.61
N ILE A 415 14.82 -12.29 -26.90
CA ILE A 415 14.44 -11.06 -27.61
C ILE A 415 12.91 -11.02 -27.65
N ASN A 416 12.33 -9.94 -27.16
CA ASN A 416 10.91 -9.65 -27.28
C ASN A 416 10.70 -8.62 -28.39
N ILE A 417 9.78 -8.91 -29.31
CA ILE A 417 9.30 -8.00 -30.36
C ILE A 417 7.85 -7.71 -30.04
N THR A 418 7.52 -6.46 -29.71
CA THR A 418 6.18 -6.08 -29.24
C THR A 418 5.53 -5.03 -30.13
N PHE A 419 4.21 -5.15 -30.26
CA PHE A 419 3.37 -4.30 -31.10
C PHE A 419 2.23 -3.69 -30.30
N GLU A 420 1.74 -2.53 -30.76
CA GLU A 420 0.57 -1.87 -30.17
C GLU A 420 -0.76 -2.41 -30.75
N LEU A 421 -0.69 -3.02 -31.92
CA LEU A 421 -1.84 -3.58 -32.63
C LEU A 421 -1.65 -5.07 -32.87
N PRO A 422 -2.72 -5.86 -32.91
CA PRO A 422 -2.66 -7.25 -33.36
C PRO A 422 -1.94 -7.36 -34.72
N THR A 423 -0.98 -8.24 -34.81
CA THR A 423 0.00 -8.28 -35.89
C THR A 423 0.31 -9.72 -36.26
N ASP A 424 0.39 -10.02 -37.54
CA ASP A 424 0.77 -11.33 -38.03
C ASP A 424 2.16 -11.30 -38.67
N LEU A 425 2.91 -12.40 -38.46
CA LEU A 425 4.20 -12.63 -39.07
C LEU A 425 4.01 -13.15 -40.50
N THR A 426 4.57 -12.47 -41.47
CA THR A 426 4.51 -12.83 -42.91
C THR A 426 5.89 -13.30 -43.37
N LEU A 427 6.05 -14.59 -43.58
CA LEU A 427 7.28 -15.20 -44.11
C LEU A 427 7.05 -15.69 -45.52
N ASN A 428 7.99 -15.44 -46.43
CA ASN A 428 8.01 -15.99 -47.78
C ASN A 428 9.45 -16.01 -48.32
N ASP A 429 9.65 -16.40 -49.59
CA ASP A 429 10.98 -16.51 -50.18
C ASP A 429 11.75 -15.17 -50.20
N THR A 430 11.05 -14.04 -50.18
CA THR A 430 11.64 -12.69 -50.29
C THR A 430 11.63 -11.90 -48.98
N ILE A 431 10.75 -12.24 -48.04
CA ILE A 431 10.61 -11.56 -46.73
C ILE A 431 11.11 -12.49 -45.65
N LYS A 432 12.23 -12.15 -45.04
CA LYS A 432 12.93 -12.97 -44.04
C LYS A 432 13.38 -12.16 -42.86
N TYR A 433 13.77 -12.86 -41.81
CA TYR A 433 14.56 -12.32 -40.71
C TYR A 433 15.83 -13.15 -40.56
N VAL A 434 16.86 -12.54 -40.00
CA VAL A 434 18.14 -13.21 -39.72
C VAL A 434 18.66 -12.72 -38.36
N LEU A 435 18.97 -13.65 -37.48
CA LEU A 435 19.79 -13.37 -36.31
C LEU A 435 21.22 -13.77 -36.62
N GLN A 436 22.17 -12.87 -36.37
CA GLN A 436 23.58 -13.12 -36.63
C GLN A 436 24.40 -12.98 -35.36
N GLU A 437 25.40 -13.85 -35.21
CA GLU A 437 26.43 -13.78 -34.18
C GLU A 437 27.73 -13.27 -34.80
N LYS A 438 28.41 -12.38 -34.11
CA LYS A 438 29.72 -11.91 -34.52
C LYS A 438 30.81 -12.87 -34.03
N VAL A 439 31.44 -13.59 -34.93
CA VAL A 439 32.58 -14.45 -34.68
C VAL A 439 33.81 -13.80 -35.28
N ASP A 440 34.75 -13.39 -34.44
CA ASP A 440 35.91 -12.55 -34.81
C ASP A 440 35.46 -11.25 -35.50
N THR A 441 35.67 -11.17 -36.82
CA THR A 441 35.27 -10.01 -37.65
C THR A 441 34.06 -10.26 -38.52
N ASN A 442 33.55 -11.49 -38.59
CA ASN A 442 32.50 -11.92 -39.48
C ASN A 442 31.18 -12.12 -38.79
N TRP A 443 30.08 -11.85 -39.48
CA TRP A 443 28.74 -12.17 -39.04
C TRP A 443 28.34 -13.56 -39.55
N VAL A 444 27.88 -14.41 -38.65
CA VAL A 444 27.44 -15.79 -38.93
C VAL A 444 25.96 -15.90 -38.64
N ASP A 445 25.20 -16.38 -39.59
CA ASP A 445 23.76 -16.59 -39.45
C ASP A 445 23.46 -17.70 -38.42
N LEU A 446 22.46 -17.44 -37.57
CA LEU A 446 21.96 -18.39 -36.58
C LEU A 446 20.59 -18.90 -37.04
N ASP A 447 20.37 -20.18 -36.87
CA ASP A 447 19.06 -20.78 -37.06
C ASP A 447 18.22 -20.57 -35.77
N VAL A 448 17.23 -19.68 -35.88
CA VAL A 448 16.33 -19.32 -34.79
C VAL A 448 14.90 -19.17 -35.29
N GLU A 449 13.94 -19.39 -34.40
CA GLU A 449 12.52 -19.24 -34.71
C GLU A 449 11.94 -18.03 -34.00
N ILE A 450 11.06 -17.28 -34.67
CA ILE A 450 10.20 -16.26 -34.06
C ILE A 450 8.91 -16.94 -33.62
N ILE A 451 8.70 -17.01 -32.31
CA ILE A 451 7.55 -17.66 -31.69
C ILE A 451 6.50 -16.58 -31.31
N LYS A 452 5.28 -16.77 -31.77
CA LYS A 452 4.12 -15.94 -31.37
C LYS A 452 3.74 -16.30 -29.94
N GLU A 453 3.89 -15.37 -28.99
CA GLU A 453 3.64 -15.61 -27.55
C GLU A 453 2.16 -15.56 -27.18
N ASP A 454 1.40 -14.71 -27.86
CA ASP A 454 -0.02 -14.52 -27.61
C ASP A 454 -0.85 -14.75 -28.87
N SER A 455 -2.13 -15.05 -28.73
CA SER A 455 -3.03 -15.31 -29.85
C SER A 455 -3.23 -14.12 -30.79
N MET A 456 -2.94 -12.89 -30.29
CA MET A 456 -3.14 -11.65 -31.04
C MET A 456 -1.89 -11.22 -31.82
N GLY A 457 -0.70 -11.78 -31.52
CA GLY A 457 0.55 -11.32 -32.11
C GLY A 457 0.98 -9.94 -31.64
N LEU A 458 0.65 -9.59 -30.41
CA LEU A 458 1.15 -8.38 -29.77
C LEU A 458 2.57 -8.56 -29.24
N CYS A 459 2.98 -9.82 -29.02
CA CYS A 459 4.31 -10.18 -28.56
C CYS A 459 4.83 -11.41 -29.32
N TYR A 460 6.05 -11.28 -29.83
CA TYR A 460 6.83 -12.37 -30.41
C TYR A 460 8.14 -12.50 -29.66
N LYS A 461 8.65 -13.72 -29.54
CA LYS A 461 9.90 -14.04 -28.84
C LYS A 461 10.86 -14.80 -29.74
N ILE A 462 12.15 -14.49 -29.59
CA ILE A 462 13.25 -15.27 -30.13
C ILE A 462 14.06 -15.79 -28.95
N TRP A 463 14.05 -17.10 -28.75
CA TRP A 463 14.89 -17.79 -27.79
C TRP A 463 16.19 -18.24 -28.43
N HIS A 464 17.30 -17.95 -27.79
CA HIS A 464 18.63 -18.43 -28.18
C HIS A 464 19.47 -18.65 -26.92
N LYS A 465 20.41 -19.60 -26.98
CA LYS A 465 21.41 -19.79 -25.92
C LYS A 465 22.52 -18.77 -26.11
N TRP A 466 22.31 -17.58 -25.58
CA TRP A 466 23.24 -16.46 -25.73
C TRP A 466 24.61 -16.79 -25.16
N LYS A 467 25.67 -16.54 -25.94
CA LYS A 467 27.04 -16.57 -25.43
C LYS A 467 27.31 -15.27 -24.66
N PRO A 468 28.01 -15.31 -23.51
CA PRO A 468 28.39 -14.11 -22.78
C PRO A 468 29.35 -13.24 -23.59
N ALA A 469 29.34 -11.92 -23.29
CA ALA A 469 30.21 -10.90 -23.88
C ALA A 469 30.28 -10.89 -25.41
N THR A 470 29.21 -11.33 -26.09
CA THR A 470 29.15 -11.53 -27.55
C THR A 470 28.22 -10.52 -28.20
N GLU A 471 28.59 -10.09 -29.40
CA GLU A 471 27.77 -9.18 -30.21
C GLU A 471 26.86 -9.97 -31.18
N TYR A 472 25.60 -9.56 -31.26
CA TYR A 472 24.59 -10.09 -32.15
C TYR A 472 23.90 -8.96 -32.89
N GLN A 473 23.28 -9.29 -34.04
CA GLN A 473 22.35 -8.39 -34.71
C GLN A 473 21.15 -9.15 -35.25
N LEU A 474 19.97 -8.56 -35.03
CA LEU A 474 18.71 -9.05 -35.60
C LEU A 474 18.32 -8.16 -36.75
N LEU A 475 18.26 -8.76 -37.96
CA LEU A 475 17.86 -8.11 -39.20
C LEU A 475 16.43 -8.51 -39.52
N LEU A 476 15.57 -7.53 -39.77
CA LEU A 476 14.17 -7.75 -40.13
C LEU A 476 13.90 -7.08 -41.47
N ASP A 477 13.37 -7.82 -42.45
CA ASP A 477 12.98 -7.25 -43.74
C ASP A 477 11.70 -6.40 -43.64
N SER A 478 11.49 -5.55 -44.61
CA SER A 478 10.27 -4.75 -44.74
C SER A 478 9.05 -5.65 -44.91
N ALA A 479 7.93 -5.29 -44.33
CA ALA A 479 6.67 -6.02 -44.33
C ALA A 479 6.73 -7.44 -43.72
N LEU A 480 7.74 -7.71 -42.88
CA LEU A 480 7.84 -8.97 -42.12
C LEU A 480 6.65 -9.14 -41.17
N PHE A 481 6.19 -8.06 -40.61
CA PHE A 481 5.00 -8.03 -39.75
C PHE A 481 3.95 -7.12 -40.35
N THR A 482 2.72 -7.59 -40.39
CA THR A 482 1.56 -6.87 -40.92
C THR A 482 0.49 -6.79 -39.84
N SER A 483 0.08 -5.56 -39.49
CA SER A 483 -1.00 -5.37 -38.52
C SER A 483 -2.36 -5.75 -39.12
N PHE A 484 -3.34 -6.04 -38.32
CA PHE A 484 -4.70 -6.37 -38.74
C PHE A 484 -5.39 -5.21 -39.52
N VAL A 485 -4.90 -3.98 -39.37
CA VAL A 485 -5.36 -2.80 -40.13
C VAL A 485 -4.65 -2.63 -41.46
N GLY A 486 -3.67 -3.49 -41.80
CA GLY A 486 -2.91 -3.47 -43.01
C GLY A 486 -1.63 -2.62 -42.99
N ASP A 487 -1.25 -2.06 -41.83
CA ASP A 487 0.02 -1.35 -41.70
C ASP A 487 1.17 -2.36 -41.61
N VAL A 488 2.30 -2.09 -42.29
CA VAL A 488 3.44 -3.00 -42.39
C VAL A 488 4.66 -2.45 -41.67
N THR A 489 5.58 -3.33 -41.25
CA THR A 489 6.85 -2.91 -40.63
C THR A 489 7.87 -2.46 -41.70
N LYS A 490 8.77 -1.55 -41.29
CA LYS A 490 9.94 -1.17 -42.13
C LYS A 490 11.04 -2.23 -41.95
N LYS A 491 11.98 -2.23 -42.92
CA LYS A 491 13.25 -2.91 -42.71
C LYS A 491 13.99 -2.28 -41.52
N ASP A 492 14.48 -3.12 -40.60
CA ASP A 492 15.17 -2.67 -39.41
C ASP A 492 16.31 -3.61 -38.99
N ALA A 493 17.24 -3.09 -38.20
CA ALA A 493 18.40 -3.83 -37.70
C ALA A 493 18.66 -3.48 -36.23
N PHE A 494 18.55 -4.47 -35.38
CA PHE A 494 18.73 -4.32 -33.91
C PHE A 494 20.06 -4.93 -33.47
N LYS A 495 20.93 -4.11 -32.91
CA LYS A 495 22.20 -4.55 -32.33
C LYS A 495 22.02 -4.98 -30.91
N ILE A 496 22.71 -6.05 -30.54
CA ILE A 496 22.64 -6.66 -29.21
C ILE A 496 24.07 -6.97 -28.77
N LYS A 497 24.40 -6.61 -27.55
CA LYS A 497 25.63 -7.07 -26.92
C LYS A 497 25.26 -7.69 -25.59
N THR A 498 25.57 -8.97 -25.44
CA THR A 498 25.31 -9.71 -24.21
C THR A 498 26.33 -9.32 -23.14
N LYS A 499 25.88 -9.36 -21.89
CA LYS A 499 26.73 -9.19 -20.70
C LYS A 499 27.70 -10.35 -20.55
N SER A 500 28.81 -10.11 -19.88
CA SER A 500 29.66 -11.19 -19.40
C SER A 500 29.04 -11.88 -18.18
N LEU A 501 29.43 -13.14 -17.91
CA LEU A 501 28.97 -13.82 -16.69
C LEU A 501 29.51 -13.17 -15.41
N GLU A 502 30.63 -12.47 -15.54
CA GLU A 502 31.25 -11.72 -14.44
C GLU A 502 30.42 -10.50 -13.99
N GLU A 503 29.44 -10.08 -14.79
CA GLU A 503 28.53 -8.98 -14.44
C GLU A 503 27.35 -9.43 -13.54
N TYR A 504 27.25 -10.72 -13.25
CA TYR A 504 26.18 -11.29 -12.45
C TYR A 504 26.70 -11.84 -11.12
N SER A 505 25.76 -12.08 -10.24
CA SER A 505 25.96 -12.71 -8.94
C SER A 505 24.97 -13.88 -8.81
N VAL A 506 25.27 -14.77 -7.88
CA VAL A 506 24.39 -15.86 -7.50
C VAL A 506 24.04 -15.72 -6.01
N LEU A 507 22.77 -15.90 -5.69
CA LEU A 507 22.30 -15.95 -4.31
C LEU A 507 21.69 -17.33 -4.05
N ILE A 508 22.10 -17.94 -2.97
CA ILE A 508 21.66 -19.27 -2.56
C ILE A 508 21.08 -19.15 -1.16
N PHE A 509 19.85 -19.63 -0.98
CA PHE A 509 19.26 -19.82 0.34
C PHE A 509 19.25 -21.31 0.70
N GLU A 510 19.68 -21.61 1.92
CA GLU A 510 19.50 -22.91 2.55
C GLU A 510 18.41 -22.78 3.63
N LEU A 511 17.20 -23.30 3.31
CA LEU A 511 16.05 -23.24 4.20
C LEU A 511 16.15 -24.32 5.28
N THR A 512 16.09 -23.91 6.54
CA THR A 512 15.93 -24.87 7.64
C THR A 512 14.44 -25.21 7.80
N ASN A 513 14.13 -26.47 8.08
CA ASN A 513 12.75 -26.98 8.23
C ASN A 513 11.89 -26.81 6.97
N PHE A 514 12.49 -27.02 5.79
CA PHE A 514 11.82 -26.98 4.50
C PHE A 514 10.62 -27.93 4.45
N THR A 515 9.46 -27.45 3.97
CA THR A 515 8.20 -28.21 3.89
C THR A 515 7.77 -28.52 2.45
N GLY A 516 8.33 -27.83 1.46
CA GLY A 516 7.98 -27.96 0.05
C GLY A 516 6.86 -27.02 -0.40
N LYS A 517 6.45 -26.08 0.47
CA LYS A 517 5.42 -25.08 0.17
C LYS A 517 5.97 -23.65 0.10
N GLU A 518 7.26 -23.49 0.30
CA GLU A 518 7.90 -22.18 0.35
C GLU A 518 8.06 -21.59 -1.05
N VAL A 519 7.63 -20.35 -1.20
CA VAL A 519 7.89 -19.53 -2.39
C VAL A 519 8.76 -18.36 -1.96
N ILE A 520 10.00 -18.31 -2.46
CA ILE A 520 10.95 -17.25 -2.12
C ILE A 520 10.85 -16.12 -3.12
N GLN A 521 10.81 -14.90 -2.62
CA GLN A 521 10.82 -13.66 -3.38
C GLN A 521 12.05 -12.84 -3.01
N ILE A 522 12.86 -12.49 -4.01
CA ILE A 522 13.94 -11.51 -3.88
C ILE A 522 13.34 -10.12 -4.11
N LEU A 523 13.63 -9.19 -3.20
CA LEU A 523 13.06 -7.86 -3.17
C LEU A 523 14.13 -6.80 -3.40
N ASN A 524 13.75 -5.67 -3.98
CA ASN A 524 14.59 -4.47 -3.99
C ASN A 524 14.34 -3.61 -2.73
N LYS A 525 15.07 -2.50 -2.59
CA LYS A 525 14.92 -1.52 -1.50
C LYS A 525 13.52 -0.89 -1.38
N ASP A 526 12.70 -0.97 -2.41
CA ASP A 526 11.31 -0.48 -2.39
C ASP A 526 10.30 -1.55 -1.96
N ASP A 527 10.77 -2.72 -1.48
CA ASP A 527 9.96 -3.88 -1.12
C ASP A 527 9.19 -4.47 -2.32
N LYS A 528 9.76 -4.34 -3.53
CA LYS A 528 9.18 -4.87 -4.77
C LYS A 528 9.88 -6.14 -5.20
N VAL A 529 9.11 -7.13 -5.61
CA VAL A 529 9.61 -8.41 -6.10
C VAL A 529 10.39 -8.23 -7.41
N VAL A 530 11.66 -8.62 -7.39
CA VAL A 530 12.57 -8.66 -8.55
C VAL A 530 12.61 -10.05 -9.16
N ARG A 531 12.63 -11.09 -8.31
CA ARG A 531 12.63 -12.51 -8.69
C ARG A 531 11.76 -13.29 -7.73
N GLN A 532 11.14 -14.34 -8.25
CA GLN A 532 10.38 -15.30 -7.44
C GLN A 532 10.69 -16.70 -7.91
N GLN A 533 10.77 -17.62 -6.96
CA GLN A 533 10.99 -19.04 -7.23
C GLN A 533 10.27 -19.90 -6.20
N VAL A 534 9.55 -20.92 -6.68
CA VAL A 534 9.00 -21.97 -5.83
C VAL A 534 10.16 -22.86 -5.39
N ALA A 535 10.29 -23.08 -4.11
CA ALA A 535 11.33 -23.96 -3.56
C ALA A 535 10.94 -25.44 -3.79
N THR A 536 11.70 -26.14 -4.60
CA THR A 536 11.54 -27.60 -4.84
C THR A 536 12.43 -28.45 -3.94
N GLU A 537 13.42 -27.83 -3.33
CA GLU A 537 14.37 -28.42 -2.38
C GLU A 537 14.80 -27.36 -1.36
N ALA A 538 15.40 -27.78 -0.26
CA ALA A 538 15.83 -26.87 0.80
C ALA A 538 16.87 -25.85 0.34
N LYS A 539 17.66 -26.16 -0.69
CA LYS A 539 18.68 -25.26 -1.23
C LYS A 539 18.18 -24.60 -2.52
N VAL A 540 17.80 -23.34 -2.44
CA VAL A 540 17.22 -22.57 -3.55
C VAL A 540 18.24 -21.60 -4.12
N ARG A 541 18.49 -21.68 -5.44
CA ARG A 541 19.54 -20.94 -6.14
C ARG A 541 18.93 -19.92 -7.11
N PHE A 542 19.28 -18.65 -6.94
CA PHE A 542 18.94 -17.54 -7.83
C PHE A 542 20.15 -17.14 -8.64
N GLU A 543 20.12 -17.44 -9.93
CA GLU A 543 21.19 -17.10 -10.87
C GLU A 543 20.95 -15.78 -11.58
N TYR A 544 22.01 -15.19 -12.11
CA TYR A 544 21.98 -13.98 -12.93
C TYR A 544 21.36 -12.77 -12.23
N LEU A 545 21.56 -12.65 -10.92
CA LEU A 545 21.21 -11.42 -10.20
C LEU A 545 22.24 -10.34 -10.52
N LYS A 546 21.80 -9.10 -10.63
CA LYS A 546 22.70 -7.96 -10.83
C LYS A 546 23.34 -7.58 -9.49
N PRO A 547 24.56 -7.02 -9.49
CA PRO A 547 25.12 -6.44 -8.27
C PRO A 547 24.22 -5.33 -7.74
N ASP A 548 23.70 -5.51 -6.54
CA ASP A 548 22.85 -4.54 -5.82
C ASP A 548 22.66 -5.05 -4.39
N THR A 549 22.01 -4.24 -3.55
CA THR A 549 21.50 -4.68 -2.26
C THR A 549 20.08 -5.21 -2.42
N TYR A 550 19.86 -6.44 -2.00
CA TYR A 550 18.60 -7.14 -2.04
C TYR A 550 18.09 -7.45 -0.65
N TYR A 551 16.81 -7.75 -0.60
CA TYR A 551 16.12 -8.29 0.56
C TYR A 551 15.38 -9.54 0.12
N ALA A 552 14.93 -10.35 1.08
CA ALA A 552 14.16 -11.53 0.74
C ALA A 552 12.94 -11.69 1.65
N ARG A 553 11.87 -12.19 1.08
CA ARG A 553 10.72 -12.72 1.82
C ARG A 553 10.32 -14.06 1.24
N LEU A 554 9.68 -14.88 2.03
CA LEU A 554 9.02 -16.09 1.56
C LEU A 554 7.58 -16.13 2.08
N PHE A 555 6.73 -16.82 1.38
CA PHE A 555 5.40 -17.17 1.87
C PHE A 555 5.17 -18.68 1.72
N ILE A 556 4.25 -19.18 2.53
CA ILE A 556 3.84 -20.57 2.51
C ILE A 556 2.65 -20.71 1.58
N ASP A 557 2.88 -21.25 0.39
CA ASP A 557 1.86 -21.48 -0.64
C ASP A 557 1.08 -22.76 -0.30
N GLU A 558 -0.05 -22.59 0.37
CA GLU A 558 -0.85 -23.72 0.86
C GLU A 558 -1.56 -24.48 -0.28
N ASN A 559 -1.89 -23.81 -1.37
CA ASN A 559 -2.63 -24.40 -2.49
C ASN A 559 -1.77 -24.74 -3.71
N GLY A 560 -0.47 -24.40 -3.72
CA GLY A 560 0.49 -24.75 -4.77
C GLY A 560 0.31 -23.95 -6.07
N ASN A 561 -0.27 -22.75 -6.01
CA ASN A 561 -0.53 -21.92 -7.20
C ASN A 561 0.64 -20.96 -7.55
N GLY A 562 1.67 -20.87 -6.70
CA GLY A 562 2.85 -20.03 -6.86
C GLY A 562 2.57 -18.54 -6.63
N LYS A 563 1.46 -18.17 -6.01
CA LYS A 563 1.05 -16.81 -5.69
C LYS A 563 0.61 -16.74 -4.25
N TRP A 564 0.89 -15.61 -3.61
CA TRP A 564 0.36 -15.36 -2.28
C TRP A 564 -1.17 -15.14 -2.34
N ASP A 565 -1.90 -15.85 -1.48
CA ASP A 565 -3.35 -15.77 -1.38
C ASP A 565 -3.79 -15.11 -0.07
N THR A 566 -4.77 -14.21 -0.21
CA THR A 566 -5.41 -13.52 0.91
C THR A 566 -6.36 -14.44 1.67
N GLY A 567 -6.76 -14.02 2.88
CA GLY A 567 -7.73 -14.74 3.68
C GLY A 567 -9.19 -14.53 3.29
N ASN A 568 -10.06 -15.27 3.97
CA ASN A 568 -11.52 -15.18 3.84
C ASN A 568 -12.18 -15.41 5.21
N TYR A 569 -12.89 -14.41 5.72
CA TYR A 569 -13.50 -14.50 7.05
C TYR A 569 -14.63 -15.53 7.11
N LYS A 570 -15.48 -15.60 6.08
CA LYS A 570 -16.61 -16.52 6.01
C LYS A 570 -16.14 -17.99 6.04
N GLU A 571 -15.01 -18.27 5.41
CA GLU A 571 -14.38 -19.60 5.39
C GLU A 571 -13.44 -19.83 6.57
N LYS A 572 -13.23 -18.83 7.42
CA LYS A 572 -12.27 -18.84 8.54
C LYS A 572 -10.83 -19.11 8.07
N GLN A 573 -10.53 -18.67 6.88
CA GLN A 573 -9.21 -18.84 6.29
C GLN A 573 -8.39 -17.57 6.52
N GLN A 574 -7.25 -17.73 7.19
CA GLN A 574 -6.24 -16.69 7.30
C GLN A 574 -5.51 -16.51 5.97
N ALA A 575 -4.93 -15.34 5.75
CA ALA A 575 -4.00 -15.13 4.63
C ALA A 575 -2.77 -16.03 4.77
N GLU A 576 -2.14 -16.38 3.66
CA GLU A 576 -0.91 -17.17 3.65
C GLU A 576 0.20 -16.46 4.42
N LYS A 577 0.94 -17.23 5.24
CA LYS A 577 1.96 -16.68 6.13
C LYS A 577 3.18 -16.22 5.37
N VAL A 578 3.62 -15.01 5.67
CA VAL A 578 4.81 -14.37 5.10
C VAL A 578 5.90 -14.27 6.17
N TYR A 579 7.14 -14.50 5.75
CA TYR A 579 8.33 -14.37 6.57
C TYR A 579 9.38 -13.55 5.82
N TYR A 580 10.13 -12.71 6.51
CA TYR A 580 11.24 -11.94 5.94
C TYR A 580 12.58 -12.51 6.38
N PHE A 581 13.55 -12.48 5.48
CA PHE A 581 14.95 -12.65 5.85
C PHE A 581 15.41 -11.38 6.56
N PRO A 582 15.95 -11.47 7.79
CA PRO A 582 16.10 -10.27 8.64
C PRO A 582 17.23 -9.34 8.25
N TYR A 583 18.06 -9.73 7.28
CA TYR A 583 19.25 -8.98 6.88
C TYR A 583 19.15 -8.52 5.42
N ASP A 584 19.83 -7.41 5.12
CA ASP A 584 20.12 -7.01 3.74
C ASP A 584 21.20 -7.91 3.12
N ILE A 585 21.14 -8.10 1.82
CA ILE A 585 22.02 -9.00 1.08
C ILE A 585 22.76 -8.19 0.02
N GLU A 586 24.02 -7.86 0.28
CA GLU A 586 24.87 -7.16 -0.68
C GLU A 586 25.45 -8.15 -1.70
N LEU A 587 25.01 -8.07 -2.96
CA LEU A 587 25.56 -8.85 -4.06
C LEU A 587 26.58 -8.03 -4.85
N ARG A 588 27.78 -8.57 -4.99
CA ARG A 588 28.83 -8.00 -5.83
C ARG A 588 29.03 -8.87 -7.06
N ALA A 589 29.43 -8.24 -8.16
CA ALA A 589 29.68 -8.93 -9.41
C ALA A 589 30.65 -10.12 -9.22
N PHE A 590 30.31 -11.23 -9.85
CA PHE A 590 31.09 -12.48 -9.79
C PHE A 590 31.15 -13.15 -8.41
N TRP A 591 30.22 -12.85 -7.51
CA TRP A 591 30.15 -13.48 -6.19
C TRP A 591 29.00 -14.48 -6.12
N ASP A 592 29.27 -15.61 -5.47
CA ASP A 592 28.25 -16.53 -4.99
C ASP A 592 28.07 -16.27 -3.48
N VAL A 593 26.87 -15.87 -3.08
CA VAL A 593 26.49 -15.63 -1.68
C VAL A 593 25.55 -16.74 -1.23
N GLU A 594 25.85 -17.36 -0.10
CA GLU A 594 25.03 -18.41 0.48
C GLU A 594 24.58 -17.98 1.88
N GLU A 595 23.25 -18.00 2.10
CA GLU A 595 22.61 -17.60 3.34
C GLU A 595 21.76 -18.76 3.89
N VAL A 596 21.85 -18.99 5.19
CA VAL A 596 21.01 -19.96 5.89
C VAL A 596 19.79 -19.22 6.43
N TRP A 597 18.60 -19.70 6.10
CA TRP A 597 17.36 -19.06 6.52
C TRP A 597 16.51 -19.95 7.41
N ASN A 598 16.43 -19.56 8.69
CA ASN A 598 15.53 -20.17 9.68
C ASN A 598 14.36 -19.22 9.95
N ILE A 599 13.18 -19.55 9.45
CA ILE A 599 11.98 -18.71 9.62
C ILE A 599 11.51 -18.58 11.09
N ASN A 600 12.01 -19.43 11.98
CA ASN A 600 11.67 -19.44 13.41
C ASN A 600 12.78 -18.84 14.30
N GLU A 601 13.81 -18.24 13.72
CA GLU A 601 14.94 -17.68 14.48
C GLU A 601 14.54 -16.42 15.25
N LEU A 602 13.73 -15.57 14.64
CA LEU A 602 13.23 -14.34 15.24
C LEU A 602 11.70 -14.33 15.28
N PRO A 603 11.10 -13.62 16.25
CA PRO A 603 9.67 -13.32 16.23
C PRO A 603 9.27 -12.65 14.89
N ILE A 604 8.09 -12.95 14.40
CA ILE A 604 7.65 -12.51 13.05
C ILE A 604 7.70 -10.97 12.87
N LEU A 605 7.42 -10.21 13.91
CA LEU A 605 7.47 -8.74 13.87
C LEU A 605 8.90 -8.16 13.83
N GLU A 606 9.91 -8.98 14.14
CA GLU A 606 11.33 -8.58 14.13
C GLU A 606 12.06 -9.04 12.88
N GLN A 607 11.41 -9.83 12.02
CA GLN A 607 12.05 -10.39 10.82
C GLN A 607 12.20 -9.37 9.69
N LYS A 608 11.25 -8.42 9.56
CA LYS A 608 11.30 -7.45 8.48
C LYS A 608 12.40 -6.41 8.72
N PRO A 609 13.38 -6.24 7.79
CA PRO A 609 14.39 -5.19 7.89
C PRO A 609 13.79 -3.80 8.05
N GLN A 610 14.37 -2.99 8.94
CA GLN A 610 13.85 -1.65 9.28
C GLN A 610 13.76 -0.73 8.05
N GLU A 611 14.67 -0.88 7.10
CA GLU A 611 14.73 -0.11 5.85
C GLU A 611 13.53 -0.36 4.94
N LEU A 612 12.90 -1.54 5.07
CA LEU A 612 11.71 -1.91 4.31
C LEU A 612 10.41 -1.55 5.01
N ILE A 613 10.44 -1.20 6.29
CA ILE A 613 9.22 -0.85 7.04
C ILE A 613 8.69 0.48 6.54
N LYS A 614 7.51 0.45 5.97
CA LYS A 614 6.78 1.64 5.54
C LYS A 614 5.76 2.01 6.62
N ILE A 615 6.13 2.96 7.46
CA ILE A 615 5.20 3.60 8.38
C ILE A 615 4.29 4.49 7.55
N GLY A 616 2.97 4.35 7.71
CA GLY A 616 1.95 4.96 6.87
C GLY A 616 2.28 6.39 6.41
N ASN A 617 2.03 6.67 5.14
CA ASN A 617 2.40 7.92 4.49
C ASN A 617 2.01 9.12 5.35
N LYS A 618 3.01 9.81 5.91
CA LYS A 618 2.83 11.21 6.30
C LYS A 618 2.49 12.00 5.03
N LYS A 619 1.19 12.22 4.78
CA LYS A 619 0.72 13.18 3.78
C LYS A 619 1.03 14.59 4.20
#